data_966f15e3852e9c6a565a4f9181e61d65
#
_entry.id   966f15e3852e9c6a565a4f9181e61d65
#
_cell.length_a   1.000
_cell.length_b   1.000
_cell.length_c   1.000
_cell.angle_alpha   90.00
_cell.angle_beta   90.00
_cell.angle_gamma   90.00
#
_symmetry.space_group_name_H-M   'P 1'
#
loop_
_entity.id
_entity.type
_entity.pdbx_description
1 polymer ?
#
loop_
_entity_poly.entity_id
_entity_poly.type
_entity_poly.pdbx_seq_one_letter_code
_entity_poly.pdbx_strand_id
1 'polypeptide(L)'
;MTRVKAVAAAIGLQANFYRKEISMKKHRTGILILVLIIIAVWGIILPVYAQEKVKQETPAKEMAKEAAPFAVKRLVVGTGVENGEPAGVAETFPASTEKVYCFLEATDIAKDTEVSFVWFSGEKELSKFSVPLKEGPRWRTYAYKNLRELKGDWKVEVRDSEGKVVKDVKFKVE
;
A
#
# COMPACT_ATOMS: atom_id res chain seq x y z
N MET A 1 -50.95 -17.38 -15.54
CA MET A 1 -49.77 -18.00 -16.23
C MET A 1 -48.42 -17.54 -15.76
N THR A 2 -48.30 -16.63 -14.78
CA THR A 2 -47.01 -15.97 -14.39
C THR A 2 -46.24 -16.70 -13.28
N ARG A 3 -46.87 -17.55 -12.45
CA ARG A 3 -46.22 -18.25 -11.32
C ARG A 3 -45.40 -19.48 -11.71
N VAL A 4 -45.74 -20.15 -12.80
CA VAL A 4 -45.01 -21.38 -13.23
C VAL A 4 -43.66 -21.06 -13.86
N LYS A 5 -43.48 -19.93 -14.52
CA LYS A 5 -42.21 -19.52 -15.13
C LYS A 5 -41.14 -19.13 -14.09
N ALA A 6 -41.53 -18.58 -12.94
CA ALA A 6 -40.60 -18.19 -11.89
C ALA A 6 -39.97 -19.40 -11.16
N VAL A 7 -40.73 -20.50 -10.98
CA VAL A 7 -40.22 -21.70 -10.34
C VAL A 7 -39.25 -22.46 -11.25
N ALA A 8 -39.47 -22.48 -12.54
CA ALA A 8 -38.56 -23.12 -13.50
C ALA A 8 -37.19 -22.41 -13.60
N ALA A 9 -37.16 -21.08 -13.48
CA ALA A 9 -35.93 -20.29 -13.49
C ALA A 9 -35.10 -20.53 -12.21
N ALA A 10 -35.73 -20.68 -11.05
CA ALA A 10 -35.04 -20.95 -9.78
C ALA A 10 -34.39 -22.35 -9.76
N ILE A 11 -35.05 -23.36 -10.32
CA ILE A 11 -34.51 -24.73 -10.41
C ILE A 11 -33.32 -24.79 -11.39
N GLY A 12 -33.36 -24.03 -12.49
CA GLY A 12 -32.27 -23.95 -13.45
C GLY A 12 -30.97 -23.30 -12.87
N LEU A 13 -31.13 -22.26 -12.03
CA LEU A 13 -30.00 -21.62 -11.37
C LEU A 13 -29.34 -22.53 -10.31
N GLN A 14 -30.12 -23.29 -9.55
CA GLN A 14 -29.62 -24.23 -8.54
C GLN A 14 -28.83 -25.39 -9.20
N ALA A 15 -29.29 -25.91 -10.31
CA ALA A 15 -28.64 -27.01 -11.02
C ALA A 15 -27.27 -26.58 -11.61
N ASN A 16 -27.17 -25.33 -12.06
CA ASN A 16 -25.94 -24.80 -12.66
C ASN A 16 -24.86 -24.51 -11.58
N PHE A 17 -25.28 -24.08 -10.39
CA PHE A 17 -24.39 -23.87 -9.25
C PHE A 17 -23.82 -25.21 -8.74
N TYR A 18 -24.65 -26.24 -8.63
CA TYR A 18 -24.21 -27.57 -8.15
C TYR A 18 -23.25 -28.26 -9.14
N ARG A 19 -23.45 -28.09 -10.46
CA ARG A 19 -22.56 -28.63 -11.50
C ARG A 19 -21.17 -27.99 -11.46
N LYS A 20 -21.07 -26.70 -11.12
CA LYS A 20 -19.80 -25.99 -11.00
C LYS A 20 -18.98 -26.44 -9.78
N GLU A 21 -19.63 -26.75 -8.67
CA GLU A 21 -18.96 -27.27 -7.47
C GLU A 21 -18.36 -28.67 -7.65
N ILE A 22 -19.07 -29.57 -8.34
CA ILE A 22 -18.59 -30.94 -8.60
C ILE A 22 -17.39 -30.94 -9.56
N SER A 23 -17.36 -30.02 -10.54
CA SER A 23 -16.23 -29.87 -11.45
C SER A 23 -14.95 -29.40 -10.74
N MET A 24 -15.05 -28.46 -9.79
CA MET A 24 -13.89 -27.99 -9.03
C MET A 24 -13.29 -29.03 -8.08
N LYS A 25 -14.12 -29.92 -7.51
CA LYS A 25 -13.61 -31.00 -6.64
C LYS A 25 -12.80 -32.06 -7.41
N LYS A 26 -13.19 -32.35 -8.64
CA LYS A 26 -12.52 -33.37 -9.45
C LYS A 26 -11.10 -32.97 -9.87
N HIS A 27 -10.86 -31.67 -10.12
CA HIS A 27 -9.52 -31.17 -10.46
C HIS A 27 -8.56 -31.10 -9.26
N ARG A 28 -9.08 -30.83 -8.05
CA ARG A 28 -8.25 -30.73 -6.83
C ARG A 28 -7.70 -32.08 -6.40
N THR A 29 -8.45 -33.18 -6.58
CA THR A 29 -8.00 -34.54 -6.23
C THR A 29 -6.95 -35.04 -7.21
N GLY A 30 -7.06 -34.72 -8.50
CA GLY A 30 -6.07 -35.10 -9.53
C GLY A 30 -4.71 -34.43 -9.34
N ILE A 31 -4.69 -33.17 -8.94
CA ILE A 31 -3.45 -32.40 -8.73
C ILE A 31 -2.71 -32.91 -7.48
N LEU A 32 -3.42 -33.27 -6.40
CA LEU A 32 -2.80 -33.81 -5.17
C LEU A 32 -2.10 -35.15 -5.38
N ILE A 33 -2.65 -36.02 -6.23
CA ILE A 33 -2.04 -37.32 -6.53
C ILE A 33 -0.78 -37.15 -7.39
N LEU A 34 -0.77 -36.18 -8.31
CA LEU A 34 0.38 -35.92 -9.18
C LEU A 34 1.55 -35.30 -8.44
N VAL A 35 1.29 -34.46 -7.43
CA VAL A 35 2.32 -33.87 -6.56
C VAL A 35 2.98 -34.93 -5.66
N LEU A 36 2.24 -35.90 -5.16
CA LEU A 36 2.79 -36.97 -4.32
C LEU A 36 3.71 -37.96 -5.10
N ILE A 37 3.49 -38.17 -6.39
CA ILE A 37 4.34 -39.01 -7.22
C ILE A 37 5.68 -38.32 -7.53
N ILE A 38 5.71 -37.01 -7.68
CA ILE A 38 6.94 -36.24 -7.96
C ILE A 38 7.89 -36.22 -6.74
N ILE A 39 7.35 -36.22 -5.51
CA ILE A 39 8.17 -36.22 -4.28
C ILE A 39 8.87 -37.57 -4.05
N ALA A 40 8.29 -38.70 -4.53
CA ALA A 40 8.86 -40.04 -4.36
C ALA A 40 10.07 -40.33 -5.27
N VAL A 41 10.26 -39.59 -6.37
CA VAL A 41 11.35 -39.82 -7.34
C VAL A 41 12.59 -38.96 -7.06
N TRP A 42 12.48 -37.91 -6.24
CA TRP A 42 13.61 -37.01 -5.95
C TRP A 42 14.32 -37.25 -4.62
N GLY A 43 14.00 -38.37 -3.95
CA GLY A 43 14.53 -38.73 -2.62
C GLY A 43 15.90 -39.43 -2.60
N ILE A 44 16.63 -39.60 -3.70
CA ILE A 44 17.85 -40.42 -3.73
C ILE A 44 18.98 -39.69 -4.50
N ILE A 45 19.29 -38.45 -4.19
CA ILE A 45 20.63 -37.89 -4.50
C ILE A 45 20.90 -36.77 -3.46
N LEU A 46 21.55 -37.13 -2.35
CA LEU A 46 22.27 -36.17 -1.51
C LEU A 46 23.77 -36.31 -1.81
N PRO A 47 24.46 -35.26 -2.25
CA PRO A 47 25.83 -35.04 -1.85
C PRO A 47 25.89 -34.09 -0.66
N VAL A 48 26.56 -34.55 0.37
CA VAL A 48 27.08 -33.82 1.49
C VAL A 48 27.92 -32.65 0.99
N TYR A 49 27.50 -31.42 1.29
CA TYR A 49 28.39 -30.27 1.26
C TYR A 49 28.42 -29.59 2.63
N ALA A 50 29.63 -29.47 3.13
CA ALA A 50 30.01 -28.90 4.40
C ALA A 50 29.44 -27.46 4.58
N GLN A 51 29.06 -27.18 5.82
CA GLN A 51 28.65 -25.86 6.28
C GLN A 51 29.83 -24.89 6.19
N GLU A 52 29.76 -23.96 5.28
CA GLU A 52 30.50 -22.70 5.40
C GLU A 52 29.51 -21.61 5.75
N LYS A 53 29.74 -21.00 6.90
CA LYS A 53 28.91 -19.97 7.53
C LYS A 53 29.09 -18.67 6.77
N VAL A 54 28.44 -18.53 5.63
CA VAL A 54 28.34 -17.26 4.93
C VAL A 54 27.18 -16.49 5.55
N LYS A 55 27.52 -15.42 6.20
CA LYS A 55 26.64 -14.35 6.65
C LYS A 55 25.86 -13.84 5.43
N GLN A 56 24.66 -14.33 5.25
CA GLN A 56 23.78 -13.93 4.17
C GLN A 56 23.23 -12.55 4.48
N GLU A 57 23.95 -11.53 4.04
CA GLU A 57 23.38 -10.22 3.83
C GLU A 57 22.34 -10.40 2.74
N THR A 58 21.07 -10.30 3.14
CA THR A 58 19.94 -10.25 2.21
C THR A 58 20.17 -9.06 1.27
N PRO A 59 20.37 -9.26 -0.04
CA PRO A 59 20.35 -8.12 -0.92
C PRO A 59 18.91 -7.58 -0.90
N ALA A 60 18.73 -6.42 -0.25
CA ALA A 60 17.57 -5.60 -0.49
C ALA A 60 17.47 -5.46 -2.01
N LYS A 61 16.47 -6.11 -2.57
CA LYS A 61 16.14 -5.99 -3.99
C LYS A 61 15.90 -4.51 -4.25
N GLU A 62 16.93 -3.85 -4.71
CA GLU A 62 16.89 -2.51 -5.26
C GLU A 62 15.98 -2.60 -6.49
N MET A 63 14.67 -2.46 -6.23
CA MET A 63 13.72 -2.22 -7.30
C MET A 63 14.22 -0.96 -7.98
N ALA A 64 14.62 -1.09 -9.23
CA ALA A 64 14.97 0.02 -10.07
C ALA A 64 13.93 1.13 -9.85
N LYS A 65 14.33 2.15 -9.11
CA LYS A 65 13.53 3.31 -8.78
C LYS A 65 13.43 4.10 -10.07
N GLU A 66 12.41 3.80 -10.85
CA GLU A 66 12.02 4.70 -11.93
C GLU A 66 11.90 6.09 -11.31
N ALA A 67 12.74 7.01 -11.77
CA ALA A 67 12.94 8.27 -11.10
C ALA A 67 11.59 9.00 -11.04
N ALA A 68 11.13 9.30 -9.84
CA ALA A 68 9.93 10.11 -9.66
C ALA A 68 10.12 11.46 -10.41
N PRO A 69 9.06 12.06 -10.95
CA PRO A 69 9.15 13.29 -11.74
C PRO A 69 9.63 14.51 -10.92
N PHE A 70 9.93 14.33 -9.67
CA PHE A 70 10.47 15.31 -8.73
C PHE A 70 11.22 14.62 -7.59
N ALA A 71 12.10 15.32 -6.89
CA ALA A 71 12.75 14.87 -5.67
C ALA A 71 12.01 15.40 -4.43
N VAL A 72 11.91 14.61 -3.36
CA VAL A 72 11.38 15.04 -2.06
C VAL A 72 12.54 15.45 -1.16
N LYS A 73 12.74 16.75 -1.00
CA LYS A 73 13.77 17.30 -0.12
C LYS A 73 13.38 17.19 1.36
N ARG A 74 12.13 17.54 1.70
CA ARG A 74 11.62 17.50 3.07
C ARG A 74 10.17 17.02 3.11
N LEU A 75 9.87 16.11 4.02
CA LEU A 75 8.52 15.67 4.34
C LEU A 75 8.43 15.53 5.86
N VAL A 76 7.60 16.37 6.50
CA VAL A 76 7.46 16.42 7.96
C VAL A 76 6.02 16.67 8.35
N VAL A 77 5.68 16.26 9.59
CA VAL A 77 4.36 16.54 10.20
C VAL A 77 4.53 17.54 11.33
N GLY A 78 3.64 18.52 11.40
CA GLY A 78 3.64 19.55 12.43
C GLY A 78 2.23 20.03 12.76
N THR A 79 2.13 20.95 13.72
CA THR A 79 0.84 21.51 14.16
C THR A 79 0.40 22.71 13.33
N GLY A 80 1.26 23.22 12.45
CA GLY A 80 0.95 24.39 11.61
C GLY A 80 1.93 24.59 10.46
N VAL A 81 1.64 25.59 9.65
CA VAL A 81 2.54 26.13 8.62
C VAL A 81 2.53 27.65 8.79
N GLU A 82 3.71 28.25 9.06
CA GLU A 82 3.90 29.68 9.29
C GLU A 82 4.95 30.22 8.32
N ASN A 83 4.65 31.30 7.65
CA ASN A 83 5.55 31.94 6.67
C ASN A 83 6.08 30.94 5.59
N GLY A 84 5.25 29.93 5.23
CA GLY A 84 5.64 28.90 4.25
C GLY A 84 6.62 27.85 4.78
N GLU A 85 6.82 27.76 6.11
CA GLU A 85 7.61 26.76 6.80
C GLU A 85 6.76 25.96 7.79
N PRO A 86 7.08 24.66 8.04
CA PRO A 86 6.34 23.85 9.00
C PRO A 86 6.62 24.32 10.43
N ALA A 87 5.57 24.47 11.23
CA ALA A 87 5.63 24.83 12.65
C ALA A 87 5.22 23.65 13.52
N GLY A 88 5.79 23.56 14.74
CA GLY A 88 5.47 22.51 15.70
C GLY A 88 5.73 21.08 15.17
N VAL A 89 6.85 20.88 14.45
CA VAL A 89 7.23 19.58 13.90
C VAL A 89 7.54 18.61 15.02
N ALA A 90 6.88 17.45 15.01
CA ALA A 90 7.08 16.39 15.99
C ALA A 90 6.76 15.01 15.39
N GLU A 91 7.22 13.95 16.05
CA GLU A 91 6.88 12.57 15.73
C GLU A 91 5.71 12.04 16.59
N THR A 92 5.39 12.76 17.68
CA THR A 92 4.30 12.41 18.59
C THR A 92 3.47 13.67 18.90
N PHE A 93 2.16 13.53 18.84
CA PHE A 93 1.20 14.60 19.12
C PHE A 93 0.21 14.15 20.20
N PRO A 94 -0.17 15.02 21.14
CA PRO A 94 -1.22 14.73 22.11
C PRO A 94 -2.57 14.55 21.39
N ALA A 95 -3.44 13.69 21.94
CA ALA A 95 -4.80 13.45 21.38
C ALA A 95 -5.66 14.73 21.34
N SER A 96 -5.35 15.71 22.19
CA SER A 96 -5.98 17.02 22.16
C SER A 96 -5.58 17.89 20.96
N THR A 97 -4.60 17.46 20.16
CA THR A 97 -4.23 18.14 18.91
C THR A 97 -5.36 17.96 17.90
N GLU A 98 -6.05 19.02 17.62
CA GLU A 98 -7.20 19.00 16.71
C GLU A 98 -6.79 18.66 15.27
N LYS A 99 -5.66 19.25 14.82
CA LYS A 99 -5.23 19.21 13.42
C LYS A 99 -3.72 19.09 13.30
N VAL A 100 -3.26 18.29 12.35
CA VAL A 100 -1.85 18.20 11.94
C VAL A 100 -1.71 18.52 10.45
N TYR A 101 -0.53 19.00 10.09
CA TYR A 101 -0.15 19.39 8.73
C TYR A 101 1.01 18.54 8.27
N CYS A 102 0.89 17.88 7.11
CA CYS A 102 1.99 17.24 6.43
C CYS A 102 2.56 18.22 5.42
N PHE A 103 3.77 18.69 5.66
CA PHE A 103 4.48 19.65 4.82
C PHE A 103 5.43 18.93 3.88
N LEU A 104 5.39 19.28 2.59
CA LEU A 104 6.25 18.76 1.53
C LEU A 104 7.05 19.90 0.92
N GLU A 105 8.37 19.72 0.84
CA GLU A 105 9.25 20.49 -0.03
C GLU A 105 9.76 19.58 -1.14
N ALA A 106 9.33 19.82 -2.37
CA ALA A 106 9.76 19.15 -3.58
C ALA A 106 10.78 19.98 -4.32
N THR A 107 11.75 19.32 -4.98
CA THR A 107 12.77 19.93 -5.83
C THR A 107 12.86 19.22 -7.17
N ASP A 108 13.54 19.85 -8.12
CA ASP A 108 13.84 19.26 -9.42
C ASP A 108 12.58 18.79 -10.18
N ILE A 109 11.55 19.62 -10.15
CA ILE A 109 10.27 19.30 -10.79
C ILE A 109 10.41 19.56 -12.28
N ALA A 110 10.53 18.47 -13.06
CA ALA A 110 10.84 18.53 -14.49
C ALA A 110 9.70 19.04 -15.37
N LYS A 111 8.47 18.94 -14.88
CA LYS A 111 7.24 19.40 -15.55
C LYS A 111 6.10 19.55 -14.55
N ASP A 112 5.08 20.30 -14.91
CA ASP A 112 3.83 20.36 -14.13
C ASP A 112 3.30 18.93 -13.88
N THR A 113 3.06 18.60 -12.61
CA THR A 113 2.59 17.28 -12.17
C THR A 113 1.66 17.40 -10.96
N GLU A 114 1.24 16.27 -10.41
CA GLU A 114 0.39 16.20 -9.23
C GLU A 114 1.03 15.30 -8.18
N VAL A 115 0.84 15.62 -6.92
CA VAL A 115 1.20 14.78 -5.78
C VAL A 115 -0.01 14.56 -4.89
N SER A 116 -0.15 13.34 -4.39
CA SER A 116 -1.23 12.97 -3.48
C SER A 116 -0.70 12.69 -2.08
N PHE A 117 -1.33 13.27 -1.06
CA PHE A 117 -1.14 12.92 0.35
C PHE A 117 -2.19 11.89 0.75
N VAL A 118 -1.76 10.69 1.11
CA VAL A 118 -2.64 9.61 1.56
C VAL A 118 -2.43 9.38 3.04
N TRP A 119 -3.49 9.56 3.82
CA TRP A 119 -3.47 9.51 5.29
C TRP A 119 -3.96 8.16 5.79
N PHE A 120 -3.21 7.56 6.69
CA PHE A 120 -3.53 6.28 7.33
C PHE A 120 -3.58 6.44 8.86
N SER A 121 -4.48 5.69 9.50
CA SER A 121 -4.45 5.40 10.93
C SER A 121 -4.30 3.89 11.09
N GLY A 122 -3.15 3.46 11.62
CA GLY A 122 -2.71 2.07 11.48
C GLY A 122 -2.59 1.67 10.00
N GLU A 123 -3.27 0.61 9.62
CA GLU A 123 -3.31 0.13 8.22
C GLU A 123 -4.47 0.72 7.40
N LYS A 124 -5.41 1.42 8.06
CA LYS A 124 -6.62 1.93 7.40
C LYS A 124 -6.35 3.26 6.70
N GLU A 125 -6.56 3.31 5.38
CA GLU A 125 -6.61 4.55 4.63
C GLU A 125 -7.84 5.38 5.04
N LEU A 126 -7.62 6.62 5.44
CA LEU A 126 -8.67 7.53 5.89
C LEU A 126 -9.05 8.57 4.85
N SER A 127 -8.08 9.05 4.09
CA SER A 127 -8.31 10.08 3.07
C SER A 127 -7.11 10.24 2.15
N LYS A 128 -7.40 10.69 0.94
CA LYS A 128 -6.43 11.10 -0.08
C LYS A 128 -6.73 12.55 -0.48
N PHE A 129 -5.69 13.35 -0.61
CA PHE A 129 -5.77 14.74 -1.04
C PHE A 129 -4.67 15.03 -2.06
N SER A 130 -5.05 15.47 -3.26
CA SER A 130 -4.13 15.77 -4.35
C SER A 130 -3.89 17.26 -4.48
N VAL A 131 -2.64 17.64 -4.75
CA VAL A 131 -2.23 19.02 -5.01
C VAL A 131 -1.35 19.10 -6.25
N PRO A 132 -1.48 20.15 -7.06
CA PRO A 132 -0.59 20.35 -8.21
C PRO A 132 0.81 20.77 -7.73
N LEU A 133 1.83 20.25 -8.40
CA LEU A 133 3.20 20.72 -8.35
C LEU A 133 3.53 21.41 -9.66
N LYS A 134 4.02 22.63 -9.60
CA LYS A 134 4.48 23.36 -10.77
C LYS A 134 5.92 23.05 -11.10
N GLU A 135 6.24 23.00 -12.38
CA GLU A 135 7.61 22.93 -12.88
C GLU A 135 8.49 23.98 -12.22
N GLY A 136 9.72 23.57 -11.85
CA GLY A 136 10.66 24.49 -11.24
C GLY A 136 11.66 23.83 -10.29
N PRO A 137 12.63 24.60 -9.81
CA PRO A 137 13.70 24.09 -8.95
C PRO A 137 13.20 23.71 -7.53
N ARG A 138 12.10 24.30 -7.09
CA ARG A 138 11.55 24.07 -5.76
C ARG A 138 10.08 24.46 -5.67
N TRP A 139 9.30 23.60 -5.00
CA TRP A 139 7.89 23.85 -4.66
C TRP A 139 7.61 23.41 -3.23
N ARG A 140 6.84 24.21 -2.50
CA ARG A 140 6.40 23.92 -1.14
C ARG A 140 4.88 23.83 -1.10
N THR A 141 4.38 22.78 -0.48
CA THR A 141 2.96 22.57 -0.31
C THR A 141 2.69 21.79 0.97
N TYR A 142 1.44 21.70 1.36
CA TYR A 142 1.01 20.92 2.52
C TYR A 142 -0.41 20.41 2.34
N ALA A 143 -0.72 19.34 3.06
CA ALA A 143 -2.08 18.89 3.32
C ALA A 143 -2.30 18.82 4.82
N TYR A 144 -3.53 18.93 5.28
CA TYR A 144 -3.85 18.79 6.69
C TYR A 144 -4.89 17.70 6.95
N LYS A 145 -4.92 17.22 8.20
CA LYS A 145 -5.88 16.25 8.68
C LYS A 145 -6.34 16.59 10.09
N ASN A 146 -7.67 16.60 10.31
CA ASN A 146 -8.24 16.63 11.63
C ASN A 146 -8.11 15.25 12.26
N LEU A 147 -7.48 15.17 13.42
CA LEU A 147 -7.20 13.91 14.11
C LEU A 147 -8.45 13.33 14.79
N ARG A 148 -9.43 14.17 15.17
CA ARG A 148 -10.68 13.75 15.81
C ARG A 148 -10.46 12.86 17.02
N GLU A 149 -9.42 13.14 17.82
CA GLU A 149 -9.02 12.38 19.00
C GLU A 149 -8.64 10.91 18.73
N LEU A 150 -8.43 10.53 17.47
CA LEU A 150 -8.02 9.18 17.10
C LEU A 150 -6.56 8.95 17.48
N LYS A 151 -6.36 8.17 18.53
CA LYS A 151 -5.04 7.74 19.03
C LYS A 151 -4.43 6.63 18.20
N GLY A 152 -3.12 6.43 18.35
CA GLY A 152 -2.37 5.35 17.75
C GLY A 152 -1.36 5.80 16.70
N ASP A 153 -0.94 4.85 15.88
CA ASP A 153 0.07 5.09 14.85
C ASP A 153 -0.58 5.65 13.59
N TRP A 154 0.03 6.68 13.05
CA TRP A 154 -0.38 7.35 11.83
C TRP A 154 0.73 7.35 10.81
N LYS A 155 0.36 7.36 9.55
CA LYS A 155 1.27 7.46 8.41
C LYS A 155 0.67 8.37 7.34
N VAL A 156 1.54 9.16 6.70
CA VAL A 156 1.20 9.89 5.47
C VAL A 156 2.12 9.41 4.37
N GLU A 157 1.56 8.92 3.30
CA GLU A 157 2.28 8.61 2.07
C GLU A 157 2.12 9.75 1.07
N VAL A 158 3.22 10.16 0.48
CA VAL A 158 3.24 11.05 -0.67
C VAL A 158 3.38 10.19 -1.91
N ARG A 159 2.39 10.27 -2.79
CA ARG A 159 2.36 9.51 -4.04
C ARG A 159 2.40 10.44 -5.23
N ASP A 160 3.07 10.02 -6.29
CA ASP A 160 3.09 10.74 -7.58
C ASP A 160 1.77 10.63 -8.34
N SER A 161 1.72 11.20 -9.53
CA SER A 161 0.54 11.17 -10.41
C SER A 161 0.14 9.76 -10.87
N GLU A 162 1.06 8.79 -10.83
CA GLU A 162 0.81 7.38 -11.15
C GLU A 162 0.34 6.57 -9.93
N GLY A 163 0.34 7.19 -8.74
CA GLY A 163 -0.04 6.55 -7.48
C GLY A 163 1.10 5.81 -6.78
N LYS A 164 2.32 5.90 -7.29
CA LYS A 164 3.52 5.30 -6.70
C LYS A 164 3.95 6.10 -5.47
N VAL A 165 4.27 5.39 -4.38
CA VAL A 165 4.79 6.03 -3.16
C VAL A 165 6.19 6.57 -3.42
N VAL A 166 6.35 7.90 -3.31
CA VAL A 166 7.63 8.59 -3.43
C VAL A 166 8.32 8.70 -2.09
N LYS A 167 7.57 9.01 -1.04
CA LYS A 167 8.05 9.10 0.34
C LYS A 167 6.89 8.94 1.32
N ASP A 168 7.20 8.51 2.55
CA ASP A 168 6.27 8.48 3.66
C ASP A 168 6.85 9.13 4.92
N VAL A 169 5.97 9.50 5.84
CA VAL A 169 6.30 9.97 7.19
C VAL A 169 5.32 9.35 8.17
N LYS A 170 5.84 8.90 9.32
CA LYS A 170 5.06 8.30 10.39
C LYS A 170 5.04 9.22 11.61
N PHE A 171 3.96 9.18 12.36
CA PHE A 171 3.82 9.88 13.63
C PHE A 171 2.82 9.15 14.52
N LYS A 172 2.80 9.51 15.80
CA LYS A 172 1.92 8.90 16.80
C LYS A 172 1.01 9.96 17.44
N VAL A 173 -0.19 9.54 17.81
CA VAL A 173 -1.15 10.35 18.58
C VAL A 173 -1.43 9.61 19.90
N GLU A 174 -1.18 10.29 21.05
CA GLU A 174 -1.30 9.72 22.41
C GLU A 174 -2.37 10.41 23.26
#